data_ee53ff73b499f05030b3fa98d5bb9329
#
_entry.id   ee53ff73b499f05030b3fa98d5bb9329
#
_cell.length_a   1.000
_cell.length_b   1.000
_cell.length_c   1.000
_cell.angle_alpha   90.00
_cell.angle_beta   90.00
_cell.angle_gamma   90.00
#
_symmetry.space_group_name_H-M   'P 1'
#
loop_
_entity.id
_entity.type
_entity.pdbx_description
1 polymer ?
#
loop_
_entity_poly.entity_id
_entity_poly.type
_entity_poly.pdbx_seq_one_letter_code
_entity_poly.pdbx_strand_id
1 'polypeptide(L)'
;DLVVNEGDIISIDGTTGDVILGSVDLVQPELSGDLQTILKWADEIRLDSSRGHNIGVRANADNPADAQTSLDNGAEAIGLDRTEHMFLGERKHLIQDFILADSEDVKQLAIEQLGRAQKGDFLGMFKVMDGKDVVVRLLDPPLHEFLDSPRDLEVEIAHDEEQGKDVAAKRALLAKFDAFQEANPMLGLRGCRLGIVYPELNVMQVRAIASAAAELKRVGLNPRPEIMVPLVGFEEELVQVREEVENTIKQVEAEYGVELDIP
;
A
#
# COMPACT_ATOMS: atom_id res chain seq x y z
N ASP A 1 13.84 -0.29 44.80
CA ASP A 1 13.60 -0.98 43.54
C ASP A 1 12.10 -1.20 43.38
N LEU A 2 11.53 -0.70 42.29
CA LEU A 2 10.14 -0.87 41.96
C LEU A 2 9.99 -2.18 41.17
N VAL A 3 9.07 -3.04 41.60
CA VAL A 3 8.79 -4.31 40.91
C VAL A 3 7.53 -4.12 40.05
N VAL A 4 7.64 -4.45 38.80
CA VAL A 4 6.50 -4.46 37.82
C VAL A 4 6.09 -5.92 37.60
N ASN A 5 4.81 -6.21 37.75
CA ASN A 5 4.26 -7.55 37.54
C ASN A 5 3.56 -7.63 36.19
N GLU A 6 3.33 -8.85 35.70
CA GLU A 6 2.54 -9.08 34.52
C GLU A 6 1.11 -8.55 34.71
N GLY A 7 0.66 -7.70 33.76
CA GLY A 7 -0.64 -7.03 33.81
C GLY A 7 -0.62 -5.60 34.39
N ASP A 8 0.51 -5.16 34.96
CA ASP A 8 0.66 -3.78 35.41
C ASP A 8 0.71 -2.82 34.22
N ILE A 9 0.01 -1.69 34.35
CA ILE A 9 0.11 -0.62 33.36
C ILE A 9 1.34 0.22 33.68
N ILE A 10 2.17 0.46 32.67
CA ILE A 10 3.32 1.36 32.73
C ILE A 10 3.26 2.40 31.62
N SER A 11 3.76 3.59 31.89
CA SER A 11 4.00 4.63 30.90
C SER A 11 5.49 4.82 30.71
N ILE A 12 5.93 5.03 29.46
CA ILE A 12 7.35 5.19 29.10
C ILE A 12 7.54 6.56 28.50
N ASP A 13 8.48 7.35 29.05
CA ASP A 13 8.96 8.57 28.43
C ASP A 13 10.21 8.23 27.57
N GLY A 14 10.03 8.27 26.24
CA GLY A 14 11.12 7.98 25.30
C GLY A 14 12.21 9.06 25.25
N THR A 15 11.97 10.26 25.80
CA THR A 15 12.94 11.36 25.83
C THR A 15 13.91 11.22 27.00
N THR A 16 13.37 10.93 28.18
CA THR A 16 14.16 10.81 29.41
C THR A 16 14.59 9.37 29.71
N GLY A 17 13.85 8.40 29.13
CA GLY A 17 14.00 6.96 29.44
C GLY A 17 13.31 6.54 30.74
N ASP A 18 12.47 7.41 31.32
CA ASP A 18 11.76 7.11 32.54
C ASP A 18 10.63 6.10 32.31
N VAL A 19 10.45 5.20 33.26
CA VAL A 19 9.35 4.25 33.34
C VAL A 19 8.51 4.60 34.56
N ILE A 20 7.25 4.94 34.31
CA ILE A 20 6.30 5.40 35.31
C ILE A 20 5.25 4.31 35.52
N LEU A 21 5.00 3.92 36.77
CA LEU A 21 3.90 3.01 37.11
C LEU A 21 2.53 3.72 36.94
N GLY A 22 1.66 3.06 36.24
CA GLY A 22 0.32 3.58 35.92
C GLY A 22 0.21 4.28 34.57
N SER A 23 -1.01 4.69 34.23
CA SER A 23 -1.30 5.50 33.07
C SER A 23 -1.09 6.96 33.38
N VAL A 24 -0.35 7.66 32.52
CA VAL A 24 -0.26 9.13 32.54
C VAL A 24 -1.01 9.72 31.34
N ASP A 25 -1.50 10.95 31.50
CA ASP A 25 -2.13 11.66 30.42
C ASP A 25 -1.10 11.97 29.31
N LEU A 26 -1.42 11.56 28.10
CA LEU A 26 -0.59 11.83 26.93
C LEU A 26 -0.97 13.21 26.36
N VAL A 27 0.02 14.07 26.24
CA VAL A 27 -0.15 15.39 25.59
C VAL A 27 0.30 15.26 24.15
N GLN A 28 -0.56 15.68 23.22
CA GLN A 28 -0.20 15.78 21.81
C GLN A 28 0.90 16.85 21.67
N PRO A 29 2.00 16.57 20.95
CA PRO A 29 3.02 17.58 20.72
C PRO A 29 2.44 18.72 19.90
N GLU A 30 2.43 19.93 20.46
CA GLU A 30 2.08 21.13 19.72
C GLU A 30 3.36 21.72 19.07
N LEU A 31 3.21 22.18 17.83
CA LEU A 31 4.28 22.94 17.18
C LEU A 31 4.47 24.25 17.95
N SER A 32 5.52 24.34 18.76
CA SER A 32 5.84 25.56 19.51
C SER A 32 6.14 26.74 18.60
N GLY A 33 5.99 27.97 19.09
CA GLY A 33 6.27 29.18 18.31
C GLY A 33 7.68 29.24 17.71
N ASP A 34 8.68 28.72 18.43
CA ASP A 34 10.07 28.67 17.94
C ASP A 34 10.22 27.64 16.81
N LEU A 35 9.62 26.47 16.95
CA LEU A 35 9.62 25.44 15.91
C LEU A 35 8.88 25.94 14.65
N GLN A 36 7.72 26.58 14.80
CA GLN A 36 7.00 27.20 13.69
C GLN A 36 7.86 28.25 12.97
N THR A 37 8.62 29.03 13.71
CA THR A 37 9.52 30.04 13.14
C THR A 37 10.63 29.39 12.30
N ILE A 38 11.25 28.32 12.81
CA ILE A 38 12.29 27.56 12.09
C ILE A 38 11.72 26.93 10.82
N LEU A 39 10.55 26.30 10.90
CA LEU A 39 9.87 25.69 9.75
C LEU A 39 9.53 26.73 8.70
N LYS A 40 9.07 27.91 9.10
CA LYS A 40 8.82 29.03 8.18
C LYS A 40 10.09 29.47 7.44
N TRP A 41 11.21 29.62 8.13
CA TRP A 41 12.48 29.91 7.49
C TRP A 41 12.94 28.81 6.53
N ALA A 42 12.72 27.55 6.88
CA ALA A 42 13.01 26.43 6.00
C ALA A 42 12.14 26.50 4.73
N ASP A 43 10.85 26.82 4.86
CA ASP A 43 9.93 26.99 3.74
C ASP A 43 10.35 28.17 2.83
N GLU A 44 10.72 29.30 3.40
CA GLU A 44 11.23 30.46 2.65
C GLU A 44 12.48 30.10 1.82
N ILE A 45 13.35 29.23 2.35
CA ILE A 45 14.56 28.77 1.65
C ILE A 45 14.24 27.75 0.56
N ARG A 46 13.44 26.71 0.87
CA ARG A 46 13.16 25.63 -0.07
C ARG A 46 12.26 26.05 -1.23
N LEU A 47 11.41 27.07 -1.03
CA LEU A 47 10.49 27.61 -2.03
C LEU A 47 11.06 28.82 -2.79
N ASP A 48 12.29 29.25 -2.50
CA ASP A 48 12.94 30.37 -3.19
C ASP A 48 13.40 29.96 -4.59
N SER A 49 12.53 30.20 -5.58
CA SER A 49 12.82 29.92 -6.99
C SER A 49 14.05 30.66 -7.54
N SER A 50 14.50 31.75 -6.89
CA SER A 50 15.72 32.48 -7.30
C SER A 50 16.98 31.63 -7.11
N ARG A 51 16.91 30.56 -6.28
CA ARG A 51 17.99 29.60 -6.05
C ARG A 51 18.02 28.48 -7.10
N GLY A 52 17.13 28.51 -8.10
CA GLY A 52 17.09 27.53 -9.18
C GLY A 52 16.40 26.20 -8.83
N HIS A 53 15.75 26.10 -7.66
CA HIS A 53 14.98 24.94 -7.26
C HIS A 53 13.75 25.34 -6.41
N ASN A 54 12.76 24.49 -6.46
CA ASN A 54 11.59 24.55 -5.58
C ASN A 54 11.35 23.12 -5.09
N ILE A 55 11.59 22.88 -3.79
CA ILE A 55 11.53 21.55 -3.20
C ILE A 55 10.26 21.42 -2.37
N GLY A 56 9.30 20.62 -2.87
CA GLY A 56 8.10 20.23 -2.13
C GLY A 56 8.38 19.15 -1.08
N VAL A 57 7.53 19.10 -0.07
CA VAL A 57 7.55 18.04 0.96
C VAL A 57 6.44 17.05 0.67
N ARG A 58 6.80 15.80 0.32
CA ARG A 58 5.87 14.70 0.11
C ARG A 58 6.04 13.68 1.23
N ALA A 59 4.94 13.28 1.88
CA ALA A 59 4.94 12.27 2.94
C ALA A 59 4.67 10.87 2.38
N ASN A 60 4.92 9.84 3.20
CA ASN A 60 4.44 8.50 2.95
C ASN A 60 3.14 8.29 3.72
N ALA A 61 2.09 7.84 3.05
CA ALA A 61 0.81 7.49 3.67
C ALA A 61 0.12 6.41 2.84
N ASP A 62 -0.39 5.37 3.50
CA ASP A 62 -0.97 4.21 2.86
C ASP A 62 -2.49 4.07 3.13
N ASN A 63 -3.07 5.07 3.80
CA ASN A 63 -4.51 5.16 4.08
C ASN A 63 -4.95 6.62 4.30
N PRO A 64 -6.26 6.91 4.25
CA PRO A 64 -6.77 8.27 4.40
C PRO A 64 -6.44 8.96 5.74
N ALA A 65 -6.35 8.21 6.85
CA ALA A 65 -6.05 8.77 8.16
C ALA A 65 -4.59 9.24 8.24
N ASP A 66 -3.66 8.44 7.72
CA ASP A 66 -2.24 8.81 7.64
C ASP A 66 -2.03 9.99 6.67
N ALA A 67 -2.78 10.02 5.55
CA ALA A 67 -2.76 11.15 4.63
C ALA A 67 -3.23 12.45 5.30
N GLN A 68 -4.32 12.41 6.08
CA GLN A 68 -4.79 13.58 6.84
C GLN A 68 -3.73 14.02 7.85
N THR A 69 -3.17 13.08 8.62
CA THR A 69 -2.10 13.37 9.58
C THR A 69 -0.88 14.01 8.89
N SER A 70 -0.54 13.55 7.69
CA SER A 70 0.55 14.11 6.89
C SER A 70 0.26 15.56 6.50
N LEU A 71 -0.97 15.87 6.07
CA LEU A 71 -1.40 17.24 5.74
C LEU A 71 -1.36 18.14 6.98
N ASP A 72 -1.86 17.65 8.11
CA ASP A 72 -1.86 18.40 9.38
C ASP A 72 -0.43 18.75 9.84
N ASN A 73 0.55 17.91 9.48
CA ASN A 73 1.98 18.14 9.72
C ASN A 73 2.68 18.92 8.60
N GLY A 74 1.96 19.43 7.61
CA GLY A 74 2.48 20.31 6.58
C GLY A 74 3.01 19.64 5.32
N ALA A 75 2.68 18.38 5.07
CA ALA A 75 2.97 17.73 3.80
C ALA A 75 2.16 18.36 2.65
N GLU A 76 2.78 18.51 1.49
CA GLU A 76 2.18 19.13 0.31
C GLU A 76 1.56 18.09 -0.63
N ALA A 77 2.04 16.86 -0.54
CA ALA A 77 1.59 15.74 -1.36
C ALA A 77 1.94 14.40 -0.67
N ILE A 78 1.43 13.29 -1.22
CA ILE A 78 1.88 11.93 -0.88
C ILE A 78 2.91 11.49 -1.92
N GLY A 79 4.11 11.19 -1.45
CA GLY A 79 5.23 10.74 -2.28
C GLY A 79 5.30 9.23 -2.45
N LEU A 80 4.61 8.49 -1.58
CA LEU A 80 4.48 7.04 -1.69
C LEU A 80 3.23 6.55 -0.95
N ASP A 81 2.32 5.96 -1.71
CA ASP A 81 1.22 5.12 -1.26
C ASP A 81 1.53 3.67 -1.68
N ARG A 82 1.70 2.79 -0.70
CA ARG A 82 2.08 1.38 -0.89
C ARG A 82 0.82 0.52 -0.97
N THR A 83 0.47 0.12 -2.18
CA THR A 83 -0.78 -0.61 -2.44
C THR A 83 -0.85 -1.99 -1.79
N GLU A 84 0.29 -2.61 -1.46
CA GLU A 84 0.35 -3.87 -0.73
C GLU A 84 -0.26 -3.77 0.68
N HIS A 85 -0.18 -2.61 1.32
CA HIS A 85 -0.75 -2.41 2.66
C HIS A 85 -2.28 -2.45 2.65
N MET A 86 -2.91 -2.19 1.50
CA MET A 86 -4.36 -2.31 1.33
C MET A 86 -4.85 -3.77 1.40
N PHE A 87 -3.94 -4.75 1.23
CA PHE A 87 -4.23 -6.19 1.28
C PHE A 87 -3.80 -6.86 2.58
N LEU A 88 -3.36 -6.09 3.59
CA LEU A 88 -2.99 -6.64 4.90
C LEU A 88 -4.21 -6.77 5.83
N GLY A 89 -4.01 -7.47 6.94
CA GLY A 89 -5.05 -7.68 7.95
C GLY A 89 -6.23 -8.52 7.42
N GLU A 90 -7.45 -8.05 7.67
CA GLU A 90 -8.68 -8.77 7.33
C GLU A 90 -8.88 -8.99 5.83
N ARG A 91 -8.22 -8.21 4.98
CA ARG A 91 -8.34 -8.28 3.52
C ARG A 91 -7.32 -9.21 2.85
N LYS A 92 -6.40 -9.80 3.61
CA LYS A 92 -5.36 -10.68 3.10
C LYS A 92 -5.92 -11.84 2.26
N HIS A 93 -7.08 -12.36 2.64
CA HIS A 93 -7.75 -13.43 1.91
C HIS A 93 -8.05 -13.08 0.45
N LEU A 94 -8.30 -11.82 0.11
CA LEU A 94 -8.61 -11.42 -1.27
C LEU A 94 -7.45 -11.66 -2.23
N ILE A 95 -6.22 -11.33 -1.83
CA ILE A 95 -5.03 -11.59 -2.64
C ILE A 95 -4.65 -13.08 -2.59
N GLN A 96 -4.91 -13.76 -1.47
CA GLN A 96 -4.71 -15.21 -1.36
C GLN A 96 -5.64 -15.97 -2.31
N ASP A 97 -6.90 -15.56 -2.44
CA ASP A 97 -7.86 -16.16 -3.38
C ASP A 97 -7.36 -16.05 -4.83
N PHE A 98 -6.73 -14.94 -5.19
CA PHE A 98 -6.07 -14.80 -6.50
C PHE A 98 -4.89 -15.75 -6.65
N ILE A 99 -3.96 -15.78 -5.68
CA ILE A 99 -2.72 -16.57 -5.74
C ILE A 99 -3.04 -18.08 -5.78
N LEU A 100 -4.04 -18.50 -5.03
CA LEU A 100 -4.39 -19.93 -4.83
C LEU A 100 -5.48 -20.43 -5.78
N ALA A 101 -5.97 -19.57 -6.69
CA ALA A 101 -7.04 -19.93 -7.62
C ALA A 101 -6.72 -21.20 -8.42
N ASP A 102 -7.69 -22.13 -8.47
CA ASP A 102 -7.58 -23.38 -9.20
C ASP A 102 -8.16 -23.31 -10.62
N SER A 103 -8.82 -22.20 -10.96
CA SER A 103 -9.42 -21.98 -12.28
C SER A 103 -9.40 -20.50 -12.64
N GLU A 104 -9.48 -20.23 -13.94
CA GLU A 104 -9.54 -18.86 -14.45
C GLU A 104 -10.78 -18.11 -13.95
N ASP A 105 -11.92 -18.77 -13.82
CA ASP A 105 -13.15 -18.15 -13.29
C ASP A 105 -12.99 -17.71 -11.84
N VAL A 106 -12.35 -18.52 -10.99
CA VAL A 106 -12.05 -18.16 -9.58
C VAL A 106 -11.06 -17.02 -9.53
N LYS A 107 -10.03 -17.05 -10.37
CA LYS A 107 -9.03 -16.01 -10.49
C LYS A 107 -9.63 -14.66 -10.91
N GLN A 108 -10.51 -14.68 -11.91
CA GLN A 108 -11.23 -13.50 -12.38
C GLN A 108 -12.13 -12.91 -11.28
N LEU A 109 -12.83 -13.74 -10.53
CA LEU A 109 -13.65 -13.29 -9.40
C LEU A 109 -12.79 -12.63 -8.31
N ALA A 110 -11.64 -13.21 -7.98
CA ALA A 110 -10.71 -12.64 -7.01
C ALA A 110 -10.20 -11.26 -7.46
N ILE A 111 -9.80 -11.11 -8.73
CA ILE A 111 -9.38 -9.83 -9.34
C ILE A 111 -10.48 -8.77 -9.22
N GLU A 112 -11.73 -9.12 -9.49
CA GLU A 112 -12.85 -8.18 -9.36
C GLU A 112 -13.09 -7.73 -7.92
N GLN A 113 -12.92 -8.63 -6.95
CA GLN A 113 -13.06 -8.30 -5.53
C GLN A 113 -11.92 -7.41 -5.05
N LEU A 114 -10.67 -7.72 -5.44
CA LEU A 114 -9.49 -6.91 -5.19
C LEU A 114 -9.67 -5.48 -5.74
N GLY A 115 -10.07 -5.36 -7.00
CA GLY A 115 -10.27 -4.07 -7.67
C GLY A 115 -11.34 -3.22 -6.99
N ARG A 116 -12.45 -3.83 -6.55
CA ARG A 116 -13.50 -3.12 -5.80
C ARG A 116 -13.01 -2.63 -4.44
N ALA A 117 -12.23 -3.44 -3.73
CA ALA A 117 -11.66 -3.05 -2.44
C ALA A 117 -10.68 -1.89 -2.60
N GLN A 118 -9.71 -1.99 -3.50
CA GLN A 118 -8.73 -0.93 -3.75
C GLN A 118 -9.37 0.36 -4.27
N LYS A 119 -10.37 0.28 -5.15
CA LYS A 119 -11.10 1.47 -5.59
C LYS A 119 -11.69 2.23 -4.40
N GLY A 120 -12.24 1.51 -3.41
CA GLY A 120 -12.75 2.12 -2.17
C GLY A 120 -11.67 2.85 -1.38
N ASP A 121 -10.48 2.27 -1.28
CA ASP A 121 -9.34 2.87 -0.59
C ASP A 121 -8.85 4.14 -1.32
N PHE A 122 -8.70 4.07 -2.64
CA PHE A 122 -8.31 5.23 -3.46
C PHE A 122 -9.35 6.35 -3.42
N LEU A 123 -10.65 6.04 -3.39
CA LEU A 123 -11.69 7.05 -3.19
C LEU A 123 -11.51 7.78 -1.86
N GLY A 124 -11.16 7.07 -0.79
CA GLY A 124 -10.87 7.66 0.51
C GLY A 124 -9.62 8.53 0.47
N MET A 125 -8.51 8.00 -0.08
CA MET A 125 -7.22 8.69 -0.20
C MET A 125 -7.35 9.99 -1.02
N PHE A 126 -7.91 9.92 -2.22
CA PHE A 126 -8.01 11.07 -3.11
C PHE A 126 -9.01 12.14 -2.65
N LYS A 127 -10.00 11.79 -1.81
CA LYS A 127 -10.86 12.78 -1.15
C LYS A 127 -10.11 13.62 -0.15
N VAL A 128 -9.25 13.01 0.67
CA VAL A 128 -8.40 13.71 1.63
C VAL A 128 -7.37 14.58 0.91
N MET A 129 -6.81 14.06 -0.18
CA MET A 129 -5.76 14.70 -0.97
C MET A 129 -6.31 15.55 -2.14
N ASP A 130 -7.52 16.08 -2.04
CA ASP A 130 -8.12 16.88 -3.10
C ASP A 130 -7.21 18.02 -3.56
N GLY A 131 -6.91 18.08 -4.86
CA GLY A 131 -6.00 19.05 -5.48
C GLY A 131 -4.51 18.82 -5.22
N LYS A 132 -4.12 17.73 -4.54
CA LYS A 132 -2.73 17.40 -4.22
C LYS A 132 -2.30 16.10 -4.87
N ASP A 133 -1.02 16.00 -5.20
CA ASP A 133 -0.46 14.82 -5.86
C ASP A 133 -0.39 13.62 -4.89
N VAL A 134 -0.68 12.44 -5.42
CA VAL A 134 -0.56 11.16 -4.70
C VAL A 134 0.15 10.16 -5.58
N VAL A 135 1.40 9.84 -5.24
CA VAL A 135 2.16 8.79 -5.93
C VAL A 135 1.70 7.44 -5.44
N VAL A 136 1.01 6.70 -6.29
CA VAL A 136 0.53 5.34 -6.02
C VAL A 136 1.49 4.34 -6.64
N ARG A 137 2.15 3.54 -5.83
CA ARG A 137 3.04 2.49 -6.29
C ARG A 137 2.23 1.23 -6.60
N LEU A 138 2.37 0.71 -7.83
CA LEU A 138 1.83 -0.61 -8.16
C LEU A 138 2.46 -1.69 -7.27
N LEU A 139 1.81 -2.84 -7.17
CA LEU A 139 2.19 -3.93 -6.28
C LEU A 139 3.68 -4.28 -6.41
N ASP A 140 4.41 -4.19 -5.30
CA ASP A 140 5.86 -4.37 -5.27
C ASP A 140 6.31 -5.72 -4.70
N PRO A 141 5.80 -6.23 -3.55
CA PRO A 141 6.33 -7.45 -2.97
C PRO A 141 5.97 -8.71 -3.78
N PRO A 142 6.77 -9.78 -3.65
CA PRO A 142 6.45 -11.06 -4.27
C PRO A 142 5.19 -11.68 -3.63
N LEU A 143 4.48 -12.49 -4.40
CA LEU A 143 3.17 -13.02 -3.99
C LEU A 143 3.22 -13.88 -2.71
N HIS A 144 4.35 -14.56 -2.43
CA HIS A 144 4.46 -15.39 -1.22
C HIS A 144 4.37 -14.58 0.09
N GLU A 145 4.63 -13.27 0.08
CA GLU A 145 4.47 -12.42 1.28
C GLU A 145 3.02 -12.28 1.73
N PHE A 146 2.08 -12.53 0.83
CA PHE A 146 0.65 -12.55 1.14
C PHE A 146 0.14 -13.93 1.57
N LEU A 147 0.94 -14.98 1.45
CA LEU A 147 0.58 -16.32 1.93
C LEU A 147 0.88 -16.46 3.43
N ASP A 148 0.26 -17.45 4.04
CA ASP A 148 0.57 -17.81 5.42
C ASP A 148 1.89 -18.59 5.49
N SER A 149 2.44 -18.74 6.69
CA SER A 149 3.71 -19.42 6.87
C SER A 149 3.58 -20.90 6.48
N PRO A 150 4.39 -21.41 5.52
CA PRO A 150 4.42 -22.85 5.22
C PRO A 150 4.70 -23.69 6.45
N ARG A 151 5.53 -23.17 7.38
CA ARG A 151 5.87 -23.88 8.62
C ARG A 151 4.67 -24.08 9.54
N ASP A 152 3.78 -23.10 9.63
CA ASP A 152 2.58 -23.23 10.45
C ASP A 152 1.65 -24.28 9.87
N LEU A 153 1.53 -24.32 8.54
CA LEU A 153 0.78 -25.35 7.83
C LEU A 153 1.40 -26.75 7.98
N GLU A 154 2.73 -26.87 7.99
CA GLU A 154 3.44 -28.13 8.28
C GLU A 154 3.12 -28.64 9.70
N VAL A 155 3.12 -27.75 10.70
CA VAL A 155 2.77 -28.10 12.09
C VAL A 155 1.32 -28.55 12.19
N GLU A 156 0.41 -27.86 11.52
CA GLU A 156 -1.00 -28.27 11.46
C GLU A 156 -1.19 -29.65 10.79
N ILE A 157 -0.47 -29.90 9.69
CA ILE A 157 -0.51 -31.21 9.01
C ILE A 157 -0.04 -32.31 9.95
N ALA A 158 1.11 -32.11 10.62
CA ALA A 158 1.63 -33.10 11.56
C ALA A 158 0.65 -33.40 12.70
N HIS A 159 0.04 -32.35 13.27
CA HIS A 159 -0.97 -32.52 14.33
C HIS A 159 -2.23 -33.24 13.87
N ASP A 160 -2.74 -32.94 12.66
CA ASP A 160 -3.90 -33.57 12.11
C ASP A 160 -3.63 -35.06 11.74
N GLU A 161 -2.40 -35.37 11.26
CA GLU A 161 -1.95 -36.74 11.03
C GLU A 161 -1.91 -37.57 12.32
N GLU A 162 -1.38 -37.01 13.40
CA GLU A 162 -1.39 -37.68 14.72
C GLU A 162 -2.82 -38.00 15.20
N GLN A 163 -3.80 -37.20 14.80
CA GLN A 163 -5.23 -37.40 15.09
C GLN A 163 -5.94 -38.30 14.09
N GLY A 164 -5.23 -38.79 13.06
CA GLY A 164 -5.81 -39.65 12.01
C GLY A 164 -6.77 -38.94 11.06
N LYS A 165 -6.68 -37.62 10.94
CA LYS A 165 -7.46 -36.80 10.02
C LYS A 165 -6.92 -36.88 8.60
N ASP A 166 -7.76 -36.63 7.61
CA ASP A 166 -7.32 -36.48 6.23
C ASP A 166 -6.61 -35.14 6.04
N VAL A 167 -5.37 -35.17 5.56
CA VAL A 167 -4.50 -34.00 5.33
C VAL A 167 -4.21 -33.74 3.86
N ALA A 168 -4.85 -34.46 2.94
CA ALA A 168 -4.55 -34.40 1.50
C ALA A 168 -4.70 -32.93 0.96
N ALA A 169 -5.76 -32.24 1.35
CA ALA A 169 -6.00 -30.86 0.95
C ALA A 169 -4.92 -29.90 1.50
N LYS A 170 -4.51 -30.06 2.76
CA LYS A 170 -3.46 -29.25 3.38
C LYS A 170 -2.09 -29.48 2.72
N ARG A 171 -1.78 -30.73 2.38
CA ARG A 171 -0.54 -31.06 1.64
C ARG A 171 -0.52 -30.44 0.25
N ALA A 172 -1.66 -30.45 -0.46
CA ALA A 172 -1.78 -29.80 -1.76
C ALA A 172 -1.61 -28.28 -1.64
N LEU A 173 -2.13 -27.67 -0.58
CA LEU A 173 -1.94 -26.24 -0.29
C LEU A 173 -0.47 -25.91 0.04
N LEU A 174 0.18 -26.76 0.85
CA LEU A 174 1.61 -26.60 1.17
C LEU A 174 2.47 -26.64 -0.09
N ALA A 175 2.20 -27.57 -1.00
CA ALA A 175 2.92 -27.65 -2.28
C ALA A 175 2.72 -26.38 -3.15
N LYS A 176 1.54 -25.74 -3.09
CA LYS A 176 1.32 -24.44 -3.73
C LYS A 176 2.17 -23.34 -3.05
N PHE A 177 2.20 -23.28 -1.72
CA PHE A 177 3.02 -22.30 -1.01
C PHE A 177 4.49 -22.42 -1.36
N ASP A 178 5.01 -23.65 -1.38
CA ASP A 178 6.41 -23.91 -1.77
C ASP A 178 6.73 -23.47 -3.20
N ALA A 179 5.77 -23.60 -4.13
CA ALA A 179 5.94 -23.18 -5.51
C ALA A 179 6.09 -21.65 -5.67
N PHE A 180 5.53 -20.87 -4.73
CA PHE A 180 5.67 -19.41 -4.72
C PHE A 180 6.85 -18.91 -3.88
N GLN A 181 7.51 -19.78 -3.09
CA GLN A 181 8.65 -19.37 -2.29
C GLN A 181 9.84 -18.95 -3.13
N GLU A 182 10.38 -17.80 -2.79
CA GLU A 182 11.59 -17.25 -3.39
C GLU A 182 12.80 -17.52 -2.50
N ALA A 183 13.89 -18.04 -3.07
CA ALA A 183 15.14 -18.21 -2.34
C ALA A 183 15.71 -16.88 -1.82
N ASN A 184 15.48 -15.80 -2.55
CA ASN A 184 15.79 -14.45 -2.16
C ASN A 184 14.63 -13.51 -2.55
N PRO A 185 13.75 -13.12 -1.59
CA PRO A 185 12.62 -12.25 -1.87
C PRO A 185 12.99 -10.89 -2.47
N MET A 186 14.20 -10.40 -2.21
CA MET A 186 14.68 -9.13 -2.75
C MET A 186 14.97 -9.18 -4.25
N LEU A 187 15.30 -10.36 -4.77
CA LEU A 187 15.68 -10.61 -6.18
C LEU A 187 14.65 -11.47 -6.93
N GLY A 188 13.59 -11.91 -6.26
CA GLY A 188 12.56 -12.78 -6.81
C GLY A 188 11.60 -12.09 -7.78
N LEU A 189 10.52 -12.78 -8.13
CA LEU A 189 9.47 -12.28 -9.00
C LEU A 189 8.61 -11.25 -8.25
N ARG A 190 8.90 -9.97 -8.45
CA ARG A 190 8.26 -8.85 -7.78
C ARG A 190 8.27 -7.58 -8.64
N GLY A 191 7.52 -6.56 -8.21
CA GLY A 191 7.47 -5.26 -8.84
C GLY A 191 7.01 -5.31 -10.31
N CYS A 192 7.66 -4.59 -11.20
CA CYS A 192 7.29 -4.57 -12.63
C CYS A 192 7.29 -5.95 -13.27
N ARG A 193 8.21 -6.86 -12.86
CA ARG A 193 8.27 -8.22 -13.38
C ARG A 193 7.07 -9.06 -12.96
N LEU A 194 6.58 -8.87 -11.72
CA LEU A 194 5.34 -9.49 -11.28
C LEU A 194 4.18 -9.05 -12.17
N GLY A 195 4.06 -7.75 -12.43
CA GLY A 195 3.02 -7.22 -13.30
C GLY A 195 3.15 -7.67 -14.76
N ILE A 196 4.36 -7.93 -15.26
CA ILE A 196 4.58 -8.49 -16.61
C ILE A 196 4.11 -9.95 -16.68
N VAL A 197 4.33 -10.74 -15.63
CA VAL A 197 3.91 -12.16 -15.56
C VAL A 197 2.42 -12.30 -15.27
N TYR A 198 1.87 -11.39 -14.46
CA TYR A 198 0.45 -11.34 -14.08
C TYR A 198 -0.15 -9.97 -14.43
N PRO A 199 -0.31 -9.65 -15.73
CA PRO A 199 -0.76 -8.33 -16.18
C PRO A 199 -2.14 -7.94 -15.64
N GLU A 200 -2.99 -8.90 -15.34
CA GLU A 200 -4.28 -8.70 -14.72
C GLU A 200 -4.21 -7.97 -13.36
N LEU A 201 -3.11 -8.11 -12.60
CA LEU A 201 -2.89 -7.38 -11.35
C LEU A 201 -2.67 -5.89 -11.62
N ASN A 202 -1.78 -5.56 -12.57
CA ASN A 202 -1.54 -4.16 -12.96
C ASN A 202 -2.82 -3.53 -13.52
N VAL A 203 -3.49 -4.19 -14.45
CA VAL A 203 -4.74 -3.70 -15.06
C VAL A 203 -5.79 -3.44 -13.98
N MET A 204 -5.96 -4.36 -13.04
CA MET A 204 -6.89 -4.21 -11.93
C MET A 204 -6.55 -2.98 -11.06
N GLN A 205 -5.29 -2.80 -10.66
CA GLN A 205 -4.85 -1.67 -9.85
C GLN A 205 -5.03 -0.33 -10.58
N VAL A 206 -4.59 -0.26 -11.83
CA VAL A 206 -4.72 0.95 -12.66
C VAL A 206 -6.19 1.30 -12.89
N ARG A 207 -7.05 0.31 -13.15
CA ARG A 207 -8.51 0.53 -13.25
C ARG A 207 -9.09 1.04 -11.94
N ALA A 208 -8.64 0.53 -10.79
CA ALA A 208 -9.10 1.00 -9.49
C ALA A 208 -8.71 2.45 -9.24
N ILE A 209 -7.45 2.83 -9.51
CA ILE A 209 -6.93 4.20 -9.41
C ILE A 209 -7.69 5.15 -10.34
N ALA A 210 -7.72 4.84 -11.64
CA ALA A 210 -8.34 5.68 -12.65
C ALA A 210 -9.85 5.83 -12.43
N SER A 211 -10.56 4.73 -12.07
CA SER A 211 -12.00 4.77 -11.77
C SER A 211 -12.31 5.61 -10.53
N ALA A 212 -11.49 5.54 -9.49
CA ALA A 212 -11.63 6.39 -8.31
C ALA A 212 -11.43 7.87 -8.65
N ALA A 213 -10.39 8.18 -9.44
CA ALA A 213 -10.13 9.54 -9.90
C ALA A 213 -11.27 10.08 -10.79
N ALA A 214 -11.73 9.28 -11.76
CA ALA A 214 -12.83 9.66 -12.65
C ALA A 214 -14.13 9.94 -11.89
N GLU A 215 -14.46 9.09 -10.90
CA GLU A 215 -15.66 9.25 -10.08
C GLU A 215 -15.62 10.55 -9.25
N LEU A 216 -14.47 10.85 -8.64
CA LEU A 216 -14.29 12.07 -7.86
C LEU A 216 -14.29 13.32 -8.75
N LYS A 217 -13.67 13.26 -9.92
CA LYS A 217 -13.68 14.37 -10.89
C LYS A 217 -15.10 14.70 -11.37
N ARG A 218 -15.97 13.70 -11.54
CA ARG A 218 -17.39 13.90 -11.90
C ARG A 218 -18.20 14.62 -10.82
N VAL A 219 -17.80 14.57 -9.58
CA VAL A 219 -18.45 15.28 -8.46
C VAL A 219 -17.76 16.61 -8.12
N GLY A 220 -16.80 17.05 -8.92
CA GLY A 220 -16.18 18.37 -8.84
C GLY A 220 -14.91 18.42 -7.99
N LEU A 221 -14.36 17.27 -7.56
CA LEU A 221 -13.05 17.20 -6.92
C LEU A 221 -11.92 17.14 -7.98
N ASN A 222 -10.71 17.38 -7.56
CA ASN A 222 -9.52 17.40 -8.40
C ASN A 222 -8.47 16.37 -7.94
N PRO A 223 -8.76 15.05 -8.05
CA PRO A 223 -7.79 14.01 -7.72
C PRO A 223 -6.59 14.09 -8.66
N ARG A 224 -5.38 13.94 -8.12
CA ARG A 224 -4.12 14.00 -8.86
C ARG A 224 -3.24 12.78 -8.54
N PRO A 225 -3.67 11.57 -8.93
CA PRO A 225 -2.81 10.39 -8.78
C PRO A 225 -1.66 10.42 -9.79
N GLU A 226 -0.50 9.94 -9.34
CA GLU A 226 0.67 9.62 -10.17
C GLU A 226 0.95 8.12 -10.01
N ILE A 227 1.22 7.37 -11.09
CA ILE A 227 1.46 5.93 -11.01
C ILE A 227 2.96 5.64 -11.00
N MET A 228 3.43 4.98 -9.95
CA MET A 228 4.81 4.53 -9.85
C MET A 228 4.92 3.05 -10.21
N VAL A 229 5.73 2.74 -11.22
CA VAL A 229 6.10 1.37 -11.58
C VAL A 229 7.33 0.95 -10.76
N PRO A 230 7.21 -0.04 -9.85
CA PRO A 230 8.29 -0.42 -8.96
C PRO A 230 9.36 -1.29 -9.64
N LEU A 231 10.62 -1.17 -9.18
CA LEU A 231 11.75 -2.07 -9.48
C LEU A 231 12.09 -2.21 -10.97
N VAL A 232 11.88 -1.19 -11.77
CA VAL A 232 12.31 -1.17 -13.17
C VAL A 232 13.84 -1.28 -13.25
N GLY A 233 14.34 -2.28 -13.94
CA GLY A 233 15.77 -2.52 -14.17
C GLY A 233 16.19 -2.30 -15.63
N PHE A 234 15.26 -2.44 -16.56
CA PHE A 234 15.48 -2.32 -18.00
C PHE A 234 14.41 -1.42 -18.64
N GLU A 235 14.79 -0.74 -19.72
CA GLU A 235 13.88 0.15 -20.45
C GLU A 235 12.65 -0.60 -20.98
N GLU A 236 12.85 -1.82 -21.48
CA GLU A 236 11.79 -2.65 -22.05
C GLU A 236 10.72 -3.02 -21.03
N GLU A 237 11.11 -3.23 -19.77
CA GLU A 237 10.16 -3.48 -18.67
C GLU A 237 9.23 -2.28 -18.48
N LEU A 238 9.78 -1.05 -18.50
CA LEU A 238 8.98 0.16 -18.34
C LEU A 238 8.10 0.42 -19.56
N VAL A 239 8.62 0.23 -20.77
CA VAL A 239 7.85 0.43 -22.00
C VAL A 239 6.61 -0.46 -22.01
N GLN A 240 6.75 -1.75 -21.70
CA GLN A 240 5.64 -2.70 -21.66
C GLN A 240 4.59 -2.32 -20.60
N VAL A 241 5.01 -2.08 -19.36
CA VAL A 241 4.07 -1.74 -18.28
C VAL A 241 3.41 -0.40 -18.52
N ARG A 242 4.16 0.60 -19.02
CA ARG A 242 3.62 1.92 -19.33
C ARG A 242 2.53 1.85 -20.41
N GLU A 243 2.75 1.08 -21.48
CA GLU A 243 1.75 0.89 -22.53
C GLU A 243 0.45 0.28 -21.97
N GLU A 244 0.56 -0.70 -21.09
CA GLU A 244 -0.58 -1.32 -20.40
C GLU A 244 -1.32 -0.32 -19.51
N VAL A 245 -0.59 0.48 -18.72
CA VAL A 245 -1.13 1.53 -17.85
C VAL A 245 -1.89 2.57 -18.67
N GLU A 246 -1.25 3.15 -19.69
CA GLU A 246 -1.86 4.17 -20.55
C GLU A 246 -3.11 3.67 -21.26
N ASN A 247 -3.09 2.42 -21.77
CA ASN A 247 -4.25 1.82 -22.42
C ASN A 247 -5.40 1.59 -21.44
N THR A 248 -5.09 1.17 -20.21
CA THR A 248 -6.10 0.97 -19.17
C THR A 248 -6.73 2.29 -18.73
N ILE A 249 -5.95 3.36 -18.57
CA ILE A 249 -6.46 4.70 -18.28
C ILE A 249 -7.40 5.17 -19.36
N LYS A 250 -7.02 5.07 -20.65
CA LYS A 250 -7.86 5.46 -21.78
C LYS A 250 -9.20 4.71 -21.84
N GLN A 251 -9.22 3.42 -21.46
CA GLN A 251 -10.46 2.66 -21.36
C GLN A 251 -11.37 3.22 -20.26
N VAL A 252 -10.82 3.54 -19.10
CA VAL A 252 -11.59 4.12 -17.98
C VAL A 252 -12.09 5.53 -18.35
N GLU A 253 -11.28 6.35 -18.99
CA GLU A 253 -11.70 7.67 -19.50
C GLU A 253 -12.91 7.57 -20.42
N ALA A 254 -12.88 6.60 -21.35
CA ALA A 254 -13.99 6.36 -22.26
C ALA A 254 -15.25 5.87 -21.52
N GLU A 255 -15.10 4.97 -20.55
CA GLU A 255 -16.21 4.44 -19.74
C GLU A 255 -16.90 5.51 -18.90
N TYR A 256 -16.12 6.41 -18.29
CA TYR A 256 -16.62 7.46 -17.39
C TYR A 256 -16.95 8.78 -18.10
N GLY A 257 -16.49 8.95 -19.35
CA GLY A 257 -16.62 10.19 -20.11
C GLY A 257 -15.85 11.37 -19.48
N VAL A 258 -14.69 11.09 -18.90
CA VAL A 258 -13.85 12.05 -18.17
C VAL A 258 -12.41 11.89 -18.63
N GLU A 259 -11.76 12.97 -18.97
CA GLU A 259 -10.32 13.01 -19.26
C GLU A 259 -9.54 13.03 -17.92
N LEU A 260 -8.53 12.18 -17.81
CA LEU A 260 -7.66 12.06 -16.64
C LEU A 260 -6.23 12.45 -17.03
N ASP A 261 -5.58 13.24 -16.20
CA ASP A 261 -4.16 13.57 -16.34
C ASP A 261 -3.41 12.77 -15.26
N ILE A 262 -3.01 11.54 -15.60
CA ILE A 262 -2.34 10.59 -14.71
C ILE A 262 -0.97 10.26 -15.33
N PRO A 263 0.12 10.86 -14.80
CA PRO A 263 1.49 10.55 -15.23
C PRO A 263 2.03 9.25 -14.66
#